data_2dcc5a79a6da4d92a3424bc64b2d5dfa
#
_entry.id   2dcc5a79a6da4d92a3424bc64b2d5dfa
#
_cell.length_a   1.000
_cell.length_b   1.000
_cell.length_c   1.000
_cell.angle_alpha   90.00
_cell.angle_beta   90.00
_cell.angle_gamma   90.00
#
_symmetry.space_group_name_H-M   'P 1'
#
loop_
_entity.id
_entity.type
_entity.pdbx_description
1 polymer ?
#
loop_
_entity_poly.entity_id
_entity_poly.type
_entity_poly.pdbx_seq_one_letter_code
_entity_poly.pdbx_strand_id
1 'polypeptide(L)'
;MANYFNTLSHAQKLEAMGQCEFMDGTQFTDGVNALKGKKIVIVGGGPAGLKTAETAALRGHNVTILEKQKLVGGAVNIAAAAVPYRNEFANATKFLHQQCLELGVEIKTGINASKELIKELAPETVVIATGSILGRPDIDGANLHHVVNAEKAIQHGVEGPEVIVVDSGEADWRVLTTAENLAWHGHRVTLVSPVSIGAEIDAFSKPPFMRRLAKANIKCVEHHKLVTINN
;
A
#
# COMPACT_ATOMS: atom_id res chain seq x y z
N MET A 1 -25.07 -16.90 1.62
CA MET A 1 -25.04 -15.87 2.67
C MET A 1 -24.28 -14.59 2.30
N ALA A 2 -23.12 -14.67 1.65
CA ALA A 2 -22.35 -13.45 1.29
C ALA A 2 -23.08 -12.45 0.37
N ASN A 3 -23.93 -12.90 -0.55
CA ASN A 3 -24.65 -12.01 -1.48
C ASN A 3 -25.80 -11.22 -0.83
N TYR A 4 -26.44 -11.76 0.21
CA TYR A 4 -27.55 -11.08 0.89
C TYR A 4 -27.06 -9.87 1.69
N PHE A 5 -25.93 -9.99 2.40
CA PHE A 5 -25.38 -8.90 3.20
C PHE A 5 -25.00 -7.68 2.34
N ASN A 6 -24.58 -7.89 1.10
CA ASN A 6 -24.22 -6.81 0.18
C ASN A 6 -25.44 -6.04 -0.39
N THR A 7 -26.65 -6.59 -0.30
CA THR A 7 -27.89 -5.94 -0.73
C THR A 7 -28.55 -5.09 0.35
N LEU A 8 -28.09 -5.21 1.62
CA LEU A 8 -28.66 -4.48 2.75
C LEU A 8 -28.19 -3.01 2.74
N SER A 9 -29.08 -2.11 3.13
CA SER A 9 -28.72 -0.72 3.46
C SER A 9 -27.76 -0.70 4.66
N HIS A 10 -27.07 0.43 4.85
CA HIS A 10 -26.15 0.61 5.99
C HIS A 10 -26.85 0.33 7.34
N ALA A 11 -28.05 0.88 7.54
CA ALA A 11 -28.84 0.66 8.76
C ALA A 11 -29.16 -0.82 8.97
N GLN A 12 -29.59 -1.53 7.91
CA GLN A 12 -29.88 -2.96 7.96
C GLN A 12 -28.64 -3.82 8.23
N LYS A 13 -27.46 -3.40 7.72
CA LYS A 13 -26.18 -4.05 8.04
C LYS A 13 -25.83 -3.92 9.53
N LEU A 14 -25.98 -2.72 10.09
CA LEU A 14 -25.76 -2.48 11.52
C LEU A 14 -26.71 -3.28 12.39
N GLU A 15 -28.00 -3.33 12.02
CA GLU A 15 -28.99 -4.12 12.73
C GLU A 15 -28.69 -5.63 12.65
N ALA A 16 -28.34 -6.13 11.47
CA ALA A 16 -27.94 -7.52 11.28
C ALA A 16 -26.67 -7.89 12.06
N MET A 17 -25.70 -6.98 12.14
CA MET A 17 -24.50 -7.16 12.95
C MET A 17 -24.79 -7.13 14.45
N GLY A 18 -25.78 -6.34 14.88
CA GLY A 18 -26.24 -6.29 16.27
C GLY A 18 -26.94 -7.56 16.75
N GLN A 19 -27.36 -8.43 15.83
CA GLN A 19 -27.98 -9.72 16.13
C GLN A 19 -26.95 -10.87 16.18
N CYS A 20 -25.67 -10.62 15.90
CA CYS A 20 -24.62 -11.63 15.97
C CYS A 20 -24.08 -11.76 17.39
N GLU A 21 -24.13 -12.96 17.96
CA GLU A 21 -23.46 -13.32 19.20
C GLU A 21 -22.07 -13.91 18.91
N PHE A 22 -21.08 -13.51 19.71
CA PHE A 22 -19.80 -14.22 19.74
C PHE A 22 -19.96 -15.55 20.48
N MET A 23 -19.02 -16.49 20.26
CA MET A 23 -19.04 -17.80 20.91
C MET A 23 -18.95 -17.74 22.44
N ASP A 24 -18.58 -16.59 23.02
CA ASP A 24 -18.53 -16.31 24.46
C ASP A 24 -19.81 -15.68 25.02
N GLY A 25 -20.88 -15.54 24.20
CA GLY A 25 -22.16 -14.96 24.60
C GLY A 25 -22.21 -13.44 24.61
N THR A 26 -21.14 -12.74 24.18
CA THR A 26 -21.19 -11.28 24.04
C THR A 26 -21.87 -10.87 22.74
N GLN A 27 -22.75 -9.88 22.80
CA GLN A 27 -23.40 -9.36 21.60
C GLN A 27 -22.49 -8.32 20.93
N PHE A 28 -22.44 -8.35 19.60
CA PHE A 28 -21.66 -7.37 18.80
C PHE A 28 -22.06 -5.92 19.07
N THR A 29 -23.30 -5.66 19.52
CA THR A 29 -23.84 -4.35 19.84
C THR A 29 -23.17 -3.66 21.03
N ASP A 30 -22.65 -4.41 21.99
CA ASP A 30 -22.08 -3.82 23.22
C ASP A 30 -20.82 -2.99 22.93
N GLY A 31 -20.04 -3.41 21.94
CA GLY A 31 -18.88 -2.65 21.46
C GLY A 31 -19.25 -1.47 20.56
N VAL A 32 -20.38 -1.52 19.85
CA VAL A 32 -20.81 -0.44 18.93
C VAL A 32 -21.42 0.73 19.69
N ASN A 33 -22.18 0.47 20.73
CA ASN A 33 -22.85 1.54 21.51
C ASN A 33 -21.91 2.31 22.44
N ALA A 34 -20.82 1.70 22.89
CA ALA A 34 -19.87 2.34 23.82
C ALA A 34 -18.99 3.43 23.18
N LEU A 35 -18.92 3.50 21.84
CA LEU A 35 -18.00 4.36 21.11
C LEU A 35 -18.70 5.37 20.17
N LYS A 36 -20.00 5.52 20.28
CA LYS A 36 -20.83 6.32 19.38
C LYS A 36 -20.50 7.81 19.44
N GLY A 37 -20.23 8.40 18.27
CA GLY A 37 -20.14 9.85 18.10
C GLY A 37 -18.77 10.49 18.30
N LYS A 38 -17.68 9.71 18.50
CA LYS A 38 -16.33 10.29 18.58
C LYS A 38 -15.88 10.87 17.24
N LYS A 39 -15.16 12.00 17.32
CA LYS A 39 -14.49 12.59 16.17
C LYS A 39 -13.10 12.00 16.02
N ILE A 40 -12.88 11.29 14.91
CA ILE A 40 -11.62 10.58 14.61
C ILE A 40 -10.99 11.18 13.37
N VAL A 41 -9.71 11.53 13.47
CA VAL A 41 -8.90 11.92 12.31
C VAL A 41 -7.89 10.81 12.02
N ILE A 42 -7.85 10.36 10.76
CA ILE A 42 -6.92 9.35 10.27
C ILE A 42 -5.94 10.02 9.33
N VAL A 43 -4.64 9.88 9.61
CA VAL A 43 -3.57 10.43 8.78
C VAL A 43 -3.03 9.34 7.87
N GLY A 44 -3.35 9.44 6.58
CA GLY A 44 -2.99 8.49 5.53
C GLY A 44 -4.19 7.72 4.99
N GLY A 45 -4.41 7.81 3.69
CA GLY A 45 -5.49 7.14 2.94
C GLY A 45 -5.05 5.84 2.25
N GLY A 46 -4.03 5.16 2.79
CA GLY A 46 -3.63 3.82 2.35
C GLY A 46 -4.59 2.73 2.84
N PRO A 47 -4.30 1.43 2.57
CA PRO A 47 -5.18 0.32 2.98
C PRO A 47 -5.51 0.32 4.47
N ALA A 48 -4.52 0.58 5.32
CA ALA A 48 -4.70 0.62 6.76
C ALA A 48 -5.63 1.77 7.19
N GLY A 49 -5.42 2.97 6.65
CA GLY A 49 -6.26 4.14 6.94
C GLY A 49 -7.69 3.97 6.46
N LEU A 50 -7.88 3.48 5.24
CA LEU A 50 -9.21 3.21 4.66
C LEU A 50 -9.97 2.14 5.47
N LYS A 51 -9.30 1.03 5.84
CA LYS A 51 -9.94 -0.02 6.65
C LYS A 51 -10.27 0.46 8.06
N THR A 52 -9.40 1.25 8.65
CA THR A 52 -9.67 1.89 9.95
C THR A 52 -10.87 2.84 9.86
N ALA A 53 -10.94 3.65 8.80
CA ALA A 53 -12.05 4.58 8.59
C ALA A 53 -13.38 3.87 8.41
N GLU A 54 -13.43 2.85 7.55
CA GLU A 54 -14.60 2.01 7.37
C GLU A 54 -15.06 1.41 8.71
N THR A 55 -14.15 0.80 9.45
CA THR A 55 -14.47 0.16 10.74
C THR A 55 -14.97 1.18 11.78
N ALA A 56 -14.33 2.34 11.86
CA ALA A 56 -14.74 3.39 12.79
C ALA A 56 -16.10 3.99 12.41
N ALA A 57 -16.35 4.23 11.12
CA ALA A 57 -17.62 4.74 10.63
C ALA A 57 -18.78 3.75 10.84
N LEU A 58 -18.53 2.45 10.61
CA LEU A 58 -19.48 1.37 10.93
C LEU A 58 -19.87 1.35 12.41
N ARG A 59 -18.96 1.77 13.29
CA ARG A 59 -19.20 1.90 14.74
C ARG A 59 -19.86 3.25 15.14
N GLY A 60 -20.24 4.07 14.16
CA GLY A 60 -20.96 5.34 14.38
C GLY A 60 -20.07 6.51 14.77
N HIS A 61 -18.75 6.45 14.49
CA HIS A 61 -17.85 7.58 14.70
C HIS A 61 -17.91 8.56 13.53
N ASN A 62 -17.61 9.84 13.79
CA ASN A 62 -17.40 10.85 12.76
C ASN A 62 -15.93 10.80 12.33
N VAL A 63 -15.66 10.36 11.10
CA VAL A 63 -14.32 10.06 10.63
C VAL A 63 -13.90 10.97 9.49
N THR A 64 -12.70 11.55 9.62
CA THR A 64 -12.03 12.32 8.56
C THR A 64 -10.69 11.66 8.22
N ILE A 65 -10.43 11.38 6.94
CA ILE A 65 -9.11 10.96 6.43
C ILE A 65 -8.39 12.17 5.85
N LEU A 66 -7.12 12.35 6.22
CA LEU A 66 -6.20 13.29 5.60
C LEU A 66 -5.18 12.50 4.78
N GLU A 67 -5.18 12.68 3.45
CA GLU A 67 -4.25 12.01 2.54
C GLU A 67 -3.41 13.04 1.77
N LYS A 68 -2.08 12.91 1.81
CA LYS A 68 -1.14 13.83 1.15
C LYS A 68 -1.16 13.72 -0.37
N GLN A 69 -1.47 12.55 -0.91
CA GLN A 69 -1.56 12.34 -2.35
C GLN A 69 -2.93 12.79 -2.88
N LYS A 70 -3.03 13.00 -4.20
CA LYS A 70 -4.30 13.34 -4.87
C LYS A 70 -5.31 12.18 -4.88
N LEU A 71 -4.82 10.95 -4.69
CA LEU A 71 -5.60 9.72 -4.69
C LEU A 71 -5.31 8.91 -3.43
N VAL A 72 -6.33 8.29 -2.86
CA VAL A 72 -6.19 7.29 -1.81
C VAL A 72 -5.67 5.96 -2.39
N GLY A 73 -5.19 5.07 -1.52
CA GLY A 73 -4.69 3.75 -1.88
C GLY A 73 -3.23 3.52 -1.49
N GLY A 74 -2.45 4.61 -1.32
CA GLY A 74 -1.06 4.53 -0.83
C GLY A 74 -0.17 3.61 -1.66
N ALA A 75 0.67 2.81 -1.00
CA ALA A 75 1.62 1.89 -1.65
C ALA A 75 0.97 0.83 -2.55
N VAL A 76 -0.33 0.51 -2.34
CA VAL A 76 -1.06 -0.44 -3.22
C VAL A 76 -1.19 0.11 -4.63
N ASN A 77 -1.35 1.42 -4.80
CA ASN A 77 -1.41 2.03 -6.12
C ASN A 77 -0.06 1.86 -6.87
N ILE A 78 1.06 1.96 -6.16
CA ILE A 78 2.40 1.75 -6.74
C ILE A 78 2.57 0.27 -7.12
N ALA A 79 2.20 -0.65 -6.23
CA ALA A 79 2.27 -2.08 -6.50
C ALA A 79 1.38 -2.50 -7.69
N ALA A 80 0.20 -1.90 -7.82
CA ALA A 80 -0.71 -2.15 -8.94
C ALA A 80 -0.18 -1.58 -10.27
N ALA A 81 0.53 -0.46 -10.22
CA ALA A 81 1.14 0.17 -11.39
C ALA A 81 2.45 -0.50 -11.82
N ALA A 82 3.07 -1.30 -10.96
CA ALA A 82 4.39 -1.89 -11.22
C ALA A 82 4.39 -2.77 -12.48
N VAL A 83 3.35 -3.57 -12.68
CA VAL A 83 3.21 -4.44 -13.87
C VAL A 83 1.73 -4.60 -14.26
N PRO A 84 1.39 -4.66 -15.55
CA PRO A 84 0.01 -4.62 -16.03
C PRO A 84 -0.92 -5.69 -15.43
N TYR A 85 -0.41 -6.90 -15.16
CA TYR A 85 -1.21 -8.00 -14.61
C TYR A 85 -1.49 -7.88 -13.10
N ARG A 86 -1.04 -6.81 -12.44
CA ARG A 86 -1.30 -6.51 -11.02
C ARG A 86 -2.28 -5.37 -10.77
N ASN A 87 -2.87 -4.83 -11.82
CA ASN A 87 -3.85 -3.72 -11.71
C ASN A 87 -5.00 -4.05 -10.75
N GLU A 88 -5.39 -5.32 -10.64
CA GLU A 88 -6.43 -5.79 -9.69
C GLU A 88 -6.08 -5.54 -8.22
N PHE A 89 -4.81 -5.37 -7.84
CA PHE A 89 -4.46 -5.03 -6.45
C PHE A 89 -5.10 -3.71 -6.00
N ALA A 90 -5.28 -2.76 -6.92
CA ALA A 90 -5.96 -1.51 -6.63
C ALA A 90 -7.46 -1.69 -6.31
N ASN A 91 -8.07 -2.82 -6.68
CA ASN A 91 -9.50 -3.04 -6.46
C ASN A 91 -9.84 -3.11 -4.96
N ALA A 92 -8.92 -3.65 -4.13
CA ALA A 92 -9.13 -3.69 -2.69
C ALA A 92 -9.24 -2.28 -2.08
N THR A 93 -8.37 -1.36 -2.47
CA THR A 93 -8.41 0.03 -1.98
C THR A 93 -9.53 0.85 -2.62
N LYS A 94 -9.88 0.58 -3.87
CA LYS A 94 -11.06 1.17 -4.52
C LYS A 94 -12.34 0.76 -3.80
N PHE A 95 -12.48 -0.52 -3.45
CA PHE A 95 -13.62 -1.02 -2.69
C PHE A 95 -13.70 -0.34 -1.31
N LEU A 96 -12.61 -0.32 -0.54
CA LEU A 96 -12.58 0.34 0.76
C LEU A 96 -12.90 1.84 0.67
N HIS A 97 -12.39 2.52 -0.36
CA HIS A 97 -12.68 3.93 -0.61
C HIS A 97 -14.17 4.15 -0.82
N GLN A 98 -14.79 3.33 -1.67
CA GLN A 98 -16.23 3.39 -1.93
C GLN A 98 -17.05 3.14 -0.65
N GLN A 99 -16.67 2.13 0.15
CA GLN A 99 -17.32 1.87 1.43
C GLN A 99 -17.20 3.05 2.40
N CYS A 100 -16.03 3.68 2.47
CA CYS A 100 -15.84 4.89 3.29
C CYS A 100 -16.78 6.02 2.86
N LEU A 101 -16.94 6.26 1.55
CA LEU A 101 -17.85 7.28 1.03
C LEU A 101 -19.31 6.98 1.37
N GLU A 102 -19.75 5.74 1.20
CA GLU A 102 -21.11 5.28 1.53
C GLU A 102 -21.42 5.41 3.03
N LEU A 103 -20.39 5.29 3.87
CA LEU A 103 -20.49 5.46 5.33
C LEU A 103 -20.38 6.91 5.79
N GLY A 104 -20.24 7.87 4.86
CA GLY A 104 -20.14 9.30 5.18
C GLY A 104 -18.78 9.72 5.75
N VAL A 105 -17.71 8.94 5.51
CA VAL A 105 -16.34 9.34 5.87
C VAL A 105 -15.91 10.53 5.02
N GLU A 106 -15.46 11.60 5.68
CA GLU A 106 -14.87 12.75 5.00
C GLU A 106 -13.45 12.43 4.57
N ILE A 107 -13.17 12.49 3.25
CA ILE A 107 -11.83 12.18 2.70
C ILE A 107 -11.25 13.43 2.05
N LYS A 108 -10.17 13.96 2.63
CA LYS A 108 -9.44 15.14 2.16
C LYS A 108 -8.12 14.70 1.54
N THR A 109 -8.04 14.73 0.21
CA THR A 109 -6.83 14.40 -0.56
C THR A 109 -6.01 15.65 -0.88
N GLY A 110 -4.71 15.49 -1.16
CA GLY A 110 -3.78 16.60 -1.39
C GLY A 110 -3.43 17.37 -0.11
N ILE A 111 -3.75 16.84 1.06
CA ILE A 111 -3.56 17.49 2.36
C ILE A 111 -2.44 16.81 3.13
N ASN A 112 -1.34 17.53 3.33
CA ASN A 112 -0.30 17.09 4.24
C ASN A 112 -0.69 17.44 5.68
N ALA A 113 -0.97 16.43 6.49
CA ALA A 113 -1.40 16.62 7.87
C ALA A 113 -0.27 17.25 8.71
N SER A 114 -0.51 18.45 9.24
CA SER A 114 0.37 19.09 10.21
C SER A 114 -0.23 19.03 11.62
N LYS A 115 0.60 19.30 12.62
CA LYS A 115 0.13 19.40 14.02
C LYS A 115 -0.94 20.48 14.20
N GLU A 116 -0.78 21.59 13.49
CA GLU A 116 -1.67 22.74 13.52
C GLU A 116 -3.04 22.36 12.96
N LEU A 117 -3.07 21.72 11.79
CA LEU A 117 -4.32 21.25 11.18
C LEU A 117 -5.04 20.22 12.06
N ILE A 118 -4.30 19.28 12.67
CA ILE A 118 -4.91 18.30 13.58
C ILE A 118 -5.49 18.98 14.80
N LYS A 119 -4.81 19.98 15.37
CA LYS A 119 -5.34 20.78 16.50
C LYS A 119 -6.58 21.59 16.11
N GLU A 120 -6.60 22.17 14.92
CA GLU A 120 -7.75 22.90 14.38
C GLU A 120 -8.97 21.99 14.20
N LEU A 121 -8.74 20.77 13.70
CA LEU A 121 -9.79 19.76 13.57
C LEU A 121 -10.31 19.27 14.90
N ALA A 122 -9.57 19.46 15.99
CA ALA A 122 -9.92 19.07 17.36
C ALA A 122 -10.52 17.64 17.47
N PRO A 123 -9.84 16.59 17.01
CA PRO A 123 -10.33 15.22 17.14
C PRO A 123 -10.16 14.71 18.57
N GLU A 124 -11.02 13.77 18.97
CA GLU A 124 -10.85 13.00 20.21
C GLU A 124 -9.79 11.90 20.06
N THR A 125 -9.60 11.42 18.83
CA THR A 125 -8.62 10.38 18.52
C THR A 125 -7.95 10.65 17.17
N VAL A 126 -6.63 10.46 17.12
CA VAL A 126 -5.85 10.50 15.88
C VAL A 126 -5.28 9.13 15.63
N VAL A 127 -5.49 8.62 14.42
CA VAL A 127 -4.87 7.36 13.96
C VAL A 127 -3.80 7.67 12.92
N ILE A 128 -2.58 7.20 13.17
CA ILE A 128 -1.45 7.36 12.26
C ILE A 128 -1.37 6.13 11.35
N ALA A 129 -1.67 6.32 10.07
CA ALA A 129 -1.67 5.30 9.03
C ALA A 129 -0.83 5.74 7.81
N THR A 130 0.29 6.43 8.06
CA THR A 130 1.12 7.09 7.04
C THR A 130 1.95 6.14 6.19
N GLY A 131 1.97 4.85 6.53
CA GLY A 131 2.78 3.85 5.84
C GLY A 131 4.27 3.98 6.14
N SER A 132 5.08 3.53 5.20
CA SER A 132 6.54 3.55 5.27
C SER A 132 7.15 4.42 4.17
N ILE A 133 8.39 4.80 4.36
CA ILE A 133 9.22 5.49 3.36
C ILE A 133 10.40 4.59 3.06
N LEU A 134 10.71 4.39 1.78
CA LEU A 134 11.90 3.66 1.38
C LEU A 134 13.14 4.41 1.85
N GLY A 135 13.98 3.72 2.64
CA GLY A 135 15.29 4.20 3.02
C GLY A 135 16.23 4.29 1.82
N ARG A 136 17.32 5.05 1.99
CA ARG A 136 18.47 5.01 1.07
C ARG A 136 19.55 4.15 1.71
N PRO A 137 20.30 3.38 0.91
CA PRO A 137 21.45 2.65 1.42
C PRO A 137 22.53 3.63 1.88
N ASP A 138 23.25 3.28 2.95
CA ASP A 138 24.41 4.02 3.43
C ASP A 138 25.66 3.58 2.66
N ILE A 139 25.78 4.07 1.45
CA ILE A 139 26.91 3.81 0.54
C ILE A 139 27.29 5.09 -0.21
N ASP A 140 28.56 5.19 -0.57
CA ASP A 140 29.05 6.29 -1.38
C ASP A 140 28.34 6.34 -2.74
N GLY A 141 27.88 7.52 -3.11
CA GLY A 141 27.17 7.75 -4.36
C GLY A 141 25.66 7.49 -4.32
N ALA A 142 25.07 7.05 -3.19
CA ALA A 142 23.63 6.84 -3.07
C ALA A 142 22.78 8.09 -3.32
N ASN A 143 23.37 9.28 -3.21
CA ASN A 143 22.69 10.56 -3.42
C ASN A 143 22.89 11.15 -4.83
N LEU A 144 23.58 10.47 -5.72
CA LEU A 144 23.76 10.92 -7.10
C LEU A 144 22.41 11.04 -7.81
N HIS A 145 22.32 11.98 -8.77
CA HIS A 145 21.05 12.34 -9.43
C HIS A 145 20.39 11.17 -10.18
N HIS A 146 21.20 10.26 -10.72
CA HIS A 146 20.73 9.06 -11.44
C HIS A 146 20.35 7.91 -10.52
N VAL A 147 20.47 8.05 -9.20
CA VAL A 147 20.07 7.04 -8.21
C VAL A 147 18.68 7.35 -7.72
N VAL A 148 17.75 6.47 -8.04
CA VAL A 148 16.35 6.60 -7.66
C VAL A 148 15.88 5.35 -6.89
N ASN A 149 14.90 5.51 -6.02
CA ASN A 149 14.29 4.38 -5.36
C ASN A 149 13.24 3.71 -6.26
N ALA A 150 12.86 2.47 -5.92
CA ALA A 150 11.92 1.67 -6.68
C ALA A 150 10.57 2.36 -6.92
N GLU A 151 10.03 3.08 -5.91
CA GLU A 151 8.74 3.77 -6.03
C GLU A 151 8.79 4.88 -7.09
N LYS A 152 9.85 5.69 -7.07
CA LYS A 152 10.06 6.74 -8.08
C LYS A 152 10.27 6.14 -9.47
N ALA A 153 11.05 5.06 -9.56
CA ALA A 153 11.27 4.37 -10.83
C ALA A 153 9.96 3.86 -11.45
N ILE A 154 9.06 3.28 -10.66
CA ILE A 154 7.75 2.80 -11.12
C ILE A 154 6.82 3.97 -11.49
N GLN A 155 6.81 5.05 -10.69
CA GLN A 155 5.87 6.16 -10.89
C GLN A 155 6.27 7.12 -11.99
N HIS A 156 7.56 7.35 -12.19
CA HIS A 156 8.10 8.39 -13.07
C HIS A 156 9.01 7.85 -14.17
N GLY A 157 9.33 6.56 -14.14
CA GLY A 157 10.33 5.97 -15.01
C GLY A 157 11.75 6.31 -14.60
N VAL A 158 12.70 5.89 -15.41
CA VAL A 158 14.14 6.17 -15.27
C VAL A 158 14.71 6.60 -16.62
N GLU A 159 15.84 7.30 -16.59
CA GLU A 159 16.55 7.71 -17.79
C GLU A 159 17.55 6.63 -18.25
N GLY A 160 17.86 6.66 -19.54
CA GLY A 160 18.88 5.79 -20.15
C GLY A 160 18.36 4.39 -20.53
N PRO A 161 19.09 3.71 -21.43
CA PRO A 161 18.70 2.39 -21.95
C PRO A 161 19.08 1.24 -21.02
N GLU A 162 20.01 1.44 -20.10
CA GLU A 162 20.54 0.43 -19.18
C GLU A 162 20.26 0.83 -17.74
N VAL A 163 19.72 -0.10 -16.97
CA VAL A 163 19.38 0.15 -15.57
C VAL A 163 19.86 -1.01 -14.70
N ILE A 164 20.46 -0.65 -13.58
CA ILE A 164 20.83 -1.60 -12.53
C ILE A 164 19.82 -1.48 -11.39
N VAL A 165 19.12 -2.54 -11.11
CA VAL A 165 18.24 -2.67 -9.93
C VAL A 165 19.04 -3.37 -8.84
N VAL A 166 19.19 -2.70 -7.70
CA VAL A 166 19.95 -3.25 -6.58
C VAL A 166 19.00 -3.62 -5.46
N ASP A 167 19.10 -4.86 -5.05
CA ASP A 167 18.40 -5.40 -3.90
C ASP A 167 19.21 -5.15 -2.61
N SER A 168 18.53 -4.78 -1.54
CA SER A 168 19.13 -4.60 -0.22
C SER A 168 19.36 -5.89 0.56
N GLY A 169 18.88 -7.03 0.04
CA GLY A 169 19.04 -8.36 0.62
C GLY A 169 17.73 -9.08 0.97
N GLU A 170 16.59 -8.48 0.63
CA GLU A 170 15.28 -9.08 0.86
C GLU A 170 14.86 -10.00 -0.30
N ALA A 171 15.32 -9.71 -1.53
CA ALA A 171 14.98 -10.44 -2.76
C ALA A 171 13.46 -10.72 -2.90
N ASP A 172 12.67 -9.76 -2.45
CA ASP A 172 11.21 -9.83 -2.34
C ASP A 172 10.48 -9.42 -3.64
N TRP A 173 9.17 -9.43 -3.57
CA TRP A 173 8.29 -9.00 -4.65
C TRP A 173 8.57 -7.58 -5.16
N ARG A 174 8.99 -6.64 -4.31
CA ARG A 174 9.22 -5.24 -4.66
C ARG A 174 10.37 -5.11 -5.64
N VAL A 175 11.50 -5.72 -5.31
CA VAL A 175 12.70 -5.69 -6.14
C VAL A 175 12.44 -6.32 -7.50
N LEU A 176 11.86 -7.53 -7.49
CA LEU A 176 11.63 -8.30 -8.71
C LEU A 176 10.61 -7.62 -9.62
N THR A 177 9.52 -7.06 -9.08
CA THR A 177 8.53 -6.34 -9.89
C THR A 177 9.04 -5.01 -10.40
N THR A 178 9.97 -4.36 -9.69
CA THR A 178 10.65 -3.17 -10.20
C THR A 178 11.50 -3.51 -11.42
N ALA A 179 12.29 -4.58 -11.35
CA ALA A 179 13.10 -5.04 -12.48
C ALA A 179 12.22 -5.42 -13.68
N GLU A 180 11.12 -6.12 -13.45
CA GLU A 180 10.15 -6.50 -14.50
C GLU A 180 9.47 -5.27 -15.11
N ASN A 181 9.08 -4.27 -14.30
CA ASN A 181 8.51 -3.00 -14.76
C ASN A 181 9.47 -2.27 -15.72
N LEU A 182 10.72 -2.13 -15.33
CA LEU A 182 11.72 -1.42 -16.13
C LEU A 182 12.00 -2.15 -17.44
N ALA A 183 12.11 -3.48 -17.42
CA ALA A 183 12.26 -4.29 -18.63
C ALA A 183 11.04 -4.18 -19.55
N TRP A 184 9.82 -4.13 -18.99
CA TRP A 184 8.57 -3.89 -19.73
C TRP A 184 8.58 -2.54 -20.47
N HIS A 185 9.21 -1.52 -19.86
CA HIS A 185 9.35 -0.18 -20.47
C HIS A 185 10.55 -0.07 -21.42
N GLY A 186 11.21 -1.19 -21.75
CA GLY A 186 12.24 -1.26 -22.77
C GLY A 186 13.67 -1.07 -22.29
N HIS A 187 13.89 -0.99 -20.97
CA HIS A 187 15.24 -0.91 -20.44
C HIS A 187 15.94 -2.27 -20.42
N ARG A 188 17.26 -2.28 -20.64
CA ARG A 188 18.11 -3.45 -20.37
C ARG A 188 18.41 -3.48 -18.87
N VAL A 189 17.84 -4.45 -18.17
CA VAL A 189 17.89 -4.50 -16.72
C VAL A 189 18.91 -5.53 -16.23
N THR A 190 19.79 -5.11 -15.33
CA THR A 190 20.59 -5.98 -14.49
C THR A 190 20.08 -5.92 -13.06
N LEU A 191 19.67 -7.06 -12.53
CA LEU A 191 19.25 -7.19 -11.14
C LEU A 191 20.40 -7.77 -10.31
N VAL A 192 20.83 -7.02 -9.30
CA VAL A 192 21.93 -7.39 -8.40
C VAL A 192 21.37 -7.64 -7.01
N SER A 193 21.67 -8.79 -6.42
CA SER A 193 21.24 -9.16 -5.08
C SER A 193 22.37 -9.81 -4.28
N PRO A 194 22.50 -9.51 -2.98
CA PRO A 194 23.45 -10.18 -2.10
C PRO A 194 23.02 -11.61 -1.72
N VAL A 195 21.78 -11.98 -2.02
CA VAL A 195 21.21 -13.31 -1.79
C VAL A 195 20.70 -13.90 -3.10
N SER A 196 20.18 -15.13 -3.05
CA SER A 196 19.55 -15.73 -4.23
C SER A 196 18.28 -14.99 -4.61
N ILE A 197 18.11 -14.68 -5.88
CA ILE A 197 16.95 -13.93 -6.38
C ILE A 197 15.66 -14.71 -6.12
N GLY A 198 14.69 -14.00 -5.54
CA GLY A 198 13.42 -14.58 -5.10
C GLY A 198 13.56 -15.50 -3.88
N ALA A 199 14.54 -15.24 -2.99
CA ALA A 199 14.71 -15.99 -1.75
C ALA A 199 13.47 -15.92 -0.85
N GLU A 200 12.85 -14.73 -0.76
CA GLU A 200 11.65 -14.46 0.05
C GLU A 200 10.33 -14.66 -0.74
N ILE A 201 10.39 -15.24 -1.94
CA ILE A 201 9.20 -15.57 -2.70
C ILE A 201 8.76 -17.01 -2.39
N ASP A 202 7.48 -17.19 -2.11
CA ASP A 202 6.92 -18.51 -1.84
C ASP A 202 7.14 -19.51 -3.01
N ALA A 203 7.17 -20.80 -2.67
CA ALA A 203 7.53 -21.88 -3.59
C ALA A 203 6.60 -21.98 -4.83
N PHE A 204 5.34 -21.57 -4.72
CA PHE A 204 4.39 -21.60 -5.84
C PHE A 204 4.58 -20.41 -6.78
N SER A 205 4.83 -19.25 -6.23
CA SER A 205 4.97 -18.01 -6.99
C SER A 205 6.34 -17.85 -7.63
N LYS A 206 7.39 -18.41 -7.03
CA LYS A 206 8.77 -18.26 -7.50
C LYS A 206 9.00 -18.81 -8.93
N PRO A 207 8.62 -20.05 -9.29
CA PRO A 207 8.91 -20.58 -10.62
C PRO A 207 8.27 -19.79 -11.78
N PRO A 208 6.98 -19.42 -11.75
CA PRO A 208 6.39 -18.59 -12.80
C PRO A 208 7.03 -17.19 -12.84
N PHE A 209 7.44 -16.66 -11.70
CA PHE A 209 8.10 -15.37 -11.64
C PHE A 209 9.47 -15.39 -12.30
N MET A 210 10.31 -16.36 -11.95
CA MET A 210 11.64 -16.53 -12.57
C MET A 210 11.55 -16.72 -14.09
N ARG A 211 10.53 -17.43 -14.58
CA ARG A 211 10.28 -17.55 -16.02
C ARG A 211 9.98 -16.20 -16.69
N ARG A 212 9.25 -15.29 -16.02
CA ARG A 212 8.99 -13.94 -16.55
C ARG A 212 10.26 -13.10 -16.61
N LEU A 213 11.09 -13.14 -15.56
CA LEU A 213 12.38 -12.42 -15.55
C LEU A 213 13.28 -12.90 -16.71
N ALA A 214 13.36 -14.23 -16.89
CA ALA A 214 14.12 -14.81 -18.00
C ALA A 214 13.57 -14.40 -19.39
N LYS A 215 12.24 -14.43 -19.57
CA LYS A 215 11.57 -13.99 -20.80
C LYS A 215 11.80 -12.50 -21.10
N ALA A 216 11.91 -11.68 -20.06
CA ALA A 216 12.22 -10.26 -20.16
C ALA A 216 13.73 -9.98 -20.36
N ASN A 217 14.56 -11.02 -20.49
CA ASN A 217 16.03 -10.93 -20.61
C ASN A 217 16.70 -10.13 -19.48
N ILE A 218 16.15 -10.20 -18.26
CA ILE A 218 16.75 -9.56 -17.10
C ILE A 218 17.99 -10.36 -16.69
N LYS A 219 19.14 -9.68 -16.68
CA LYS A 219 20.39 -10.28 -16.19
C LYS A 219 20.36 -10.31 -14.67
N CYS A 220 20.44 -11.50 -14.09
CA CYS A 220 20.46 -11.74 -12.66
C CYS A 220 21.90 -11.95 -12.17
N VAL A 221 22.33 -11.19 -11.17
CA VAL A 221 23.64 -11.27 -10.52
C VAL A 221 23.40 -11.51 -9.04
N GLU A 222 23.55 -12.75 -8.63
CA GLU A 222 23.33 -13.20 -7.24
C GLU A 222 24.61 -13.13 -6.41
N HIS A 223 24.46 -13.08 -5.09
CA HIS A 223 25.58 -13.09 -4.12
C HIS A 223 26.59 -11.95 -4.31
N HIS A 224 26.09 -10.80 -4.79
CA HIS A 224 26.87 -9.60 -4.99
C HIS A 224 26.24 -8.42 -4.24
N LYS A 225 27.07 -7.70 -3.50
CA LYS A 225 26.65 -6.51 -2.75
C LYS A 225 27.18 -5.25 -3.45
N LEU A 226 26.31 -4.24 -3.54
CA LEU A 226 26.72 -2.91 -3.96
C LEU A 226 27.62 -2.27 -2.91
N VAL A 227 28.76 -1.74 -3.32
CA VAL A 227 29.77 -1.11 -2.43
C VAL A 227 29.80 0.40 -2.64
N THR A 228 29.77 0.86 -3.88
CA THR A 228 29.84 2.28 -4.23
C THR A 228 29.16 2.54 -5.57
N ILE A 229 28.72 3.77 -5.79
CA ILE A 229 28.14 4.26 -7.05
C ILE A 229 28.99 5.45 -7.51
N ASN A 230 29.46 5.39 -8.74
CA ASN A 230 30.22 6.48 -9.36
C ASN A 230 29.39 7.16 -10.46
N ASN A 231 29.84 8.35 -10.89
CA ASN A 231 29.28 9.04 -12.06
C ASN A 231 29.59 8.30 -13.35
#